data_a2214ff56369fd6554202f5c1628646c
#
_entry.id   a2214ff56369fd6554202f5c1628646c
#
_cell.length_a   1.000
_cell.length_b   1.000
_cell.length_c   1.000
_cell.angle_alpha   90.00
_cell.angle_beta   90.00
_cell.angle_gamma   90.00
#
_symmetry.space_group_name_H-M   'P 1'
#
loop_
_entity.id
_entity.type
_entity.pdbx_description
1 polymer ?
#
loop_
_entity_poly.entity_id
_entity_poly.type
_entity_poly.pdbx_seq_one_letter_code
_entity_poly.pdbx_strand_id
1 'polypeptide(L)'
;MKKILLITIIIAILMCACVNKNDDNNKEQPPKAPEVEEIDPLKEQIEKMSIDEKIGQLVMVGLDGYELDDSALDMIDKYKVGGFILFKRNIQSAAQTLELINSLKEANEENKIPLFIAVDEEGGSVSRMPEEFIKLPTSRAVGKVNSEEFAFEIGNVIGEQIKSLGFNMNFAPVLDI
;
A
#
# COMPACT_ATOMS: atom_id res chain seq x y z
N MET A 1 -51.86 -49.03 -31.77
CA MET A 1 -50.68 -49.81 -32.26
C MET A 1 -49.61 -48.90 -32.85
N LYS A 2 -49.91 -47.99 -33.78
CA LYS A 2 -48.89 -47.11 -34.43
C LYS A 2 -48.16 -46.20 -33.51
N LYS A 3 -48.76 -45.62 -32.39
CA LYS A 3 -48.12 -44.73 -31.42
C LYS A 3 -47.15 -45.46 -30.48
N ILE A 4 -47.44 -46.73 -30.17
CA ILE A 4 -46.55 -47.53 -29.32
C ILE A 4 -45.31 -47.96 -30.07
N LEU A 5 -45.42 -48.24 -31.37
CA LEU A 5 -44.30 -48.60 -32.21
C LEU A 5 -43.34 -47.45 -32.45
N LEU A 6 -43.88 -46.19 -32.49
CA LEU A 6 -43.04 -44.98 -32.64
C LEU A 6 -42.21 -44.68 -31.38
N ILE A 7 -42.79 -44.90 -30.20
CA ILE A 7 -42.10 -44.68 -28.91
C ILE A 7 -40.99 -45.71 -28.69
N THR A 8 -41.21 -46.97 -29.09
CA THR A 8 -40.15 -47.98 -28.97
C THR A 8 -38.97 -47.74 -29.91
N ILE A 9 -39.20 -47.17 -31.09
CA ILE A 9 -38.14 -46.82 -32.05
C ILE A 9 -37.31 -45.61 -31.50
N ILE A 10 -37.98 -44.63 -30.89
CA ILE A 10 -37.30 -43.47 -30.30
C ILE A 10 -36.44 -43.88 -29.09
N ILE A 11 -36.91 -44.79 -28.25
CA ILE A 11 -36.15 -45.33 -27.12
C ILE A 11 -34.93 -46.14 -27.58
N ALA A 12 -35.07 -46.93 -28.67
CA ALA A 12 -33.96 -47.70 -29.25
C ALA A 12 -32.86 -46.79 -29.85
N ILE A 13 -33.22 -45.65 -30.41
CA ILE A 13 -32.26 -44.67 -30.97
C ILE A 13 -31.53 -43.94 -29.85
N LEU A 14 -32.20 -43.66 -28.73
CA LEU A 14 -31.57 -43.03 -27.54
C LEU A 14 -30.62 -43.96 -26.81
N MET A 15 -30.83 -45.26 -26.84
CA MET A 15 -29.92 -46.24 -26.21
C MET A 15 -28.68 -46.55 -27.06
N CYS A 16 -28.71 -46.33 -28.38
CA CYS A 16 -27.56 -46.54 -29.26
C CYS A 16 -26.51 -45.40 -29.20
N ALA A 17 -26.85 -44.28 -28.58
CA ALA A 17 -25.93 -43.12 -28.49
C ALA A 17 -24.95 -43.20 -27.30
N CYS A 18 -25.05 -44.25 -26.45
CA CYS A 18 -24.21 -44.37 -25.24
C CYS A 18 -23.12 -45.46 -25.31
N VAL A 19 -22.91 -46.08 -26.45
CA VAL A 19 -21.86 -47.10 -26.62
C VAL A 19 -21.05 -46.78 -27.86
N ASN A 20 -20.12 -45.91 -27.73
CA ASN A 20 -18.77 -45.95 -28.29
C ASN A 20 -18.04 -44.59 -28.06
N LYS A 21 -17.27 -44.52 -27.01
CA LYS A 21 -16.14 -43.60 -26.91
C LYS A 21 -15.03 -44.22 -26.07
N ASN A 22 -14.45 -45.26 -26.60
CA ASN A 22 -13.04 -45.49 -26.39
C ASN A 22 -12.32 -44.76 -27.53
N ASP A 23 -12.17 -43.45 -27.36
CA ASP A 23 -11.21 -42.70 -28.13
C ASP A 23 -9.95 -42.60 -27.29
N ASP A 24 -8.97 -43.40 -27.68
CA ASP A 24 -7.57 -43.12 -27.47
C ASP A 24 -7.24 -41.74 -28.08
N ASN A 25 -7.66 -40.70 -27.40
CA ASN A 25 -7.16 -39.36 -27.63
C ASN A 25 -5.85 -39.17 -26.89
N ASN A 26 -4.83 -39.87 -27.31
CA ASN A 26 -3.45 -39.43 -27.17
C ASN A 26 -3.26 -38.22 -28.12
N LYS A 27 -3.98 -37.11 -27.82
CA LYS A 27 -3.62 -35.82 -28.37
C LYS A 27 -2.41 -35.38 -27.55
N GLU A 28 -1.21 -35.57 -28.10
CA GLU A 28 -0.05 -34.81 -27.69
C GLU A 28 -0.47 -33.36 -27.59
N GLN A 29 -0.55 -32.85 -26.35
CA GLN A 29 -0.68 -31.42 -26.12
C GLN A 29 0.50 -30.78 -26.85
N PRO A 30 0.26 -29.76 -27.69
CA PRO A 30 1.37 -29.02 -28.26
C PRO A 30 2.27 -28.59 -27.12
N PRO A 31 3.60 -28.61 -27.27
CA PRO A 31 4.54 -28.23 -26.22
C PRO A 31 4.12 -26.87 -25.69
N LYS A 32 3.84 -26.82 -24.36
CA LYS A 32 3.53 -25.58 -23.68
C LYS A 32 4.67 -24.63 -24.02
N ALA A 33 4.37 -23.52 -24.67
CA ALA A 33 5.37 -22.48 -24.92
C ALA A 33 6.08 -22.20 -23.59
N PRO A 34 7.41 -22.00 -23.58
CA PRO A 34 8.11 -21.70 -22.35
C PRO A 34 7.39 -20.53 -21.67
N GLU A 35 6.92 -20.76 -20.46
CA GLU A 35 6.34 -19.75 -19.61
C GLU A 35 7.50 -18.75 -19.39
N VAL A 36 7.43 -17.60 -20.05
CA VAL A 36 8.35 -16.51 -19.80
C VAL A 36 8.04 -16.09 -18.36
N GLU A 37 8.91 -16.44 -17.41
CA GLU A 37 8.83 -15.92 -16.05
C GLU A 37 8.86 -14.40 -16.16
N GLU A 38 7.73 -13.77 -15.90
CA GLU A 38 7.63 -12.32 -15.83
C GLU A 38 8.49 -11.90 -14.64
N ILE A 39 9.64 -11.29 -14.94
CA ILE A 39 10.59 -10.87 -13.92
C ILE A 39 9.90 -9.75 -13.11
N ASP A 40 9.59 -10.04 -11.85
CA ASP A 40 9.10 -9.02 -10.91
C ASP A 40 10.22 -8.00 -10.64
N PRO A 41 10.07 -6.76 -11.12
CA PRO A 41 11.11 -5.73 -10.99
C PRO A 41 11.42 -5.39 -9.53
N LEU A 42 10.47 -5.57 -8.61
CA LEU A 42 10.70 -5.35 -7.17
C LEU A 42 11.60 -6.45 -6.60
N LYS A 43 11.35 -7.70 -6.99
CA LYS A 43 12.19 -8.83 -6.57
C LYS A 43 13.61 -8.65 -7.05
N GLU A 44 13.79 -8.28 -8.32
CA GLU A 44 15.12 -8.02 -8.89
C GLU A 44 15.84 -6.87 -8.15
N GLN A 45 15.13 -5.81 -7.80
CA GLN A 45 15.68 -4.69 -7.03
C GLN A 45 16.14 -5.15 -5.65
N ILE A 46 15.30 -5.92 -4.92
CA ILE A 46 15.61 -6.45 -3.59
C ILE A 46 16.81 -7.40 -3.64
N GLU A 47 16.92 -8.24 -4.66
CA GLU A 47 18.05 -9.17 -4.82
C GLU A 47 19.39 -8.45 -5.01
N LYS A 48 19.36 -7.26 -5.65
CA LYS A 48 20.56 -6.43 -5.87
C LYS A 48 20.99 -5.61 -4.65
N MET A 49 20.14 -5.47 -3.65
CA MET A 49 20.46 -4.72 -2.42
C MET A 49 21.42 -5.52 -1.53
N SER A 50 22.37 -4.82 -0.92
CA SER A 50 23.20 -5.34 0.16
C SER A 50 22.35 -5.65 1.40
N ILE A 51 22.90 -6.42 2.33
CA ILE A 51 22.22 -6.71 3.60
C ILE A 51 22.03 -5.43 4.43
N ASP A 52 23.00 -4.52 4.41
CA ASP A 52 22.94 -3.25 5.14
C ASP A 52 21.84 -2.33 4.57
N GLU A 53 21.71 -2.24 3.25
CA GLU A 53 20.60 -1.50 2.61
C GLU A 53 19.25 -2.13 2.97
N LYS A 54 19.13 -3.46 2.97
CA LYS A 54 17.88 -4.14 3.37
C LYS A 54 17.51 -3.85 4.83
N ILE A 55 18.50 -3.86 5.73
CA ILE A 55 18.29 -3.53 7.14
C ILE A 55 17.87 -2.06 7.28
N GLY A 56 18.55 -1.14 6.61
CA GLY A 56 18.22 0.28 6.63
C GLY A 56 16.78 0.54 6.20
N GLN A 57 16.32 -0.10 5.12
CA GLN A 57 14.96 0.05 4.60
C GLN A 57 13.86 -0.44 5.57
N LEU A 58 14.20 -1.28 6.55
CA LEU A 58 13.26 -1.71 7.59
C LEU A 58 13.17 -0.75 8.77
N VAL A 59 13.99 0.30 8.79
CA VAL A 59 14.10 1.22 9.91
C VAL A 59 13.50 2.58 9.53
N MET A 60 12.66 3.11 10.41
CA MET A 60 12.20 4.48 10.39
C MET A 60 12.72 5.19 11.62
N VAL A 61 13.28 6.39 11.43
CA VAL A 61 13.93 7.16 12.50
C VAL A 61 13.24 8.50 12.70
N GLY A 62 13.35 9.04 13.91
CA GLY A 62 13.02 10.45 14.19
C GLY A 62 14.22 11.33 13.87
N LEU A 63 13.98 12.64 13.85
CA LEU A 63 15.05 13.63 13.82
C LEU A 63 14.87 14.65 14.93
N ASP A 64 15.94 15.38 15.23
CA ASP A 64 15.90 16.48 16.18
C ASP A 64 15.83 17.82 15.42
N GLY A 65 15.09 18.78 16.00
CA GLY A 65 14.99 20.11 15.41
C GLY A 65 13.99 20.25 14.26
N TYR A 66 14.15 21.35 13.53
CA TYR A 66 13.22 21.84 12.51
C TYR A 66 13.80 21.82 11.09
N GLU A 67 15.07 21.44 10.96
CA GLU A 67 15.84 21.49 9.74
C GLU A 67 16.59 20.17 9.56
N LEU A 68 17.02 19.89 8.34
CA LEU A 68 17.90 18.79 8.02
C LEU A 68 19.28 19.03 8.64
N ASP A 69 19.77 18.07 9.42
CA ASP A 69 21.08 18.11 10.08
C ASP A 69 22.00 16.98 9.58
N ASP A 70 23.26 17.03 10.00
CA ASP A 70 24.27 16.03 9.62
C ASP A 70 23.89 14.62 10.08
N SER A 71 23.17 14.50 11.21
CA SER A 71 22.70 13.20 11.70
C SER A 71 21.64 12.59 10.76
N ALA A 72 20.71 13.41 10.29
CA ALA A 72 19.71 12.96 9.32
C ALA A 72 20.35 12.63 7.96
N LEU A 73 21.36 13.39 7.53
CA LEU A 73 22.15 13.05 6.34
C LEU A 73 22.86 11.70 6.48
N ASP A 74 23.47 11.42 7.62
CA ASP A 74 24.10 10.12 7.88
C ASP A 74 23.06 8.98 7.83
N MET A 75 21.85 9.17 8.34
CA MET A 75 20.77 8.18 8.26
C MET A 75 20.39 7.87 6.82
N ILE A 76 20.34 8.91 5.97
CA ILE A 76 20.02 8.76 4.54
C ILE A 76 21.19 8.10 3.78
N ASP A 77 22.39 8.66 3.90
CA ASP A 77 23.52 8.31 3.04
C ASP A 77 24.23 7.04 3.48
N LYS A 78 24.46 6.88 4.75
CA LYS A 78 25.23 5.77 5.31
C LYS A 78 24.37 4.58 5.68
N TYR A 79 23.25 4.83 6.38
CA TYR A 79 22.38 3.76 6.90
C TYR A 79 21.22 3.42 5.97
N LYS A 80 20.96 4.21 4.92
CA LYS A 80 19.91 3.96 3.92
C LYS A 80 18.56 3.67 4.57
N VAL A 81 18.18 4.45 5.60
CA VAL A 81 16.91 4.25 6.33
C VAL A 81 15.70 4.32 5.41
N GLY A 82 14.65 3.55 5.75
CA GLY A 82 13.41 3.51 4.97
C GLY A 82 12.55 4.75 5.12
N GLY A 83 12.75 5.55 6.18
CA GLY A 83 11.97 6.77 6.35
C GLY A 83 12.23 7.54 7.63
N PHE A 84 11.52 8.64 7.74
CA PHE A 84 11.50 9.52 8.91
C PHE A 84 10.09 9.67 9.46
N ILE A 85 9.98 9.72 10.80
CA ILE A 85 8.75 10.12 11.48
C ILE A 85 8.95 11.49 12.13
N LEU A 86 8.05 12.43 11.82
CA LEU A 86 8.06 13.77 12.37
C LEU A 86 7.06 13.89 13.53
N PHE A 87 7.53 14.47 14.63
CA PHE A 87 6.73 14.73 15.81
C PHE A 87 6.44 16.23 15.93
N LYS A 88 5.60 16.60 16.89
CA LYS A 88 5.27 18.02 17.13
C LYS A 88 6.50 18.91 17.33
N ARG A 89 7.58 18.37 17.89
CA ARG A 89 8.86 19.09 18.08
C ARG A 89 9.57 19.43 16.76
N ASN A 90 9.19 18.80 15.66
CA ASN A 90 9.77 19.04 14.33
C ASN A 90 8.90 19.97 13.46
N ILE A 91 7.73 20.36 13.97
CA ILE A 91 6.70 21.06 13.20
C ILE A 91 6.38 22.39 13.85
N GLN A 92 6.75 23.48 13.18
CA GLN A 92 6.59 24.86 13.64
C GLN A 92 5.47 25.58 12.89
N SER A 93 5.54 25.55 11.56
CA SER A 93 4.59 26.14 10.62
C SER A 93 4.46 25.29 9.37
N ALA A 94 3.45 25.53 8.57
CA ALA A 94 3.27 24.83 7.30
C ALA A 94 4.47 25.01 6.37
N ALA A 95 4.96 26.24 6.23
CA ALA A 95 6.11 26.53 5.36
C ALA A 95 7.39 25.82 5.83
N GLN A 96 7.72 25.91 7.12
CA GLN A 96 8.91 25.24 7.66
C GLN A 96 8.81 23.72 7.52
N THR A 97 7.65 23.13 7.81
CA THR A 97 7.46 21.68 7.70
C THR A 97 7.63 21.18 6.26
N LEU A 98 7.07 21.92 5.30
CA LEU A 98 7.21 21.60 3.88
C LEU A 98 8.69 21.70 3.44
N GLU A 99 9.41 22.73 3.89
CA GLU A 99 10.83 22.90 3.59
C GLU A 99 11.67 21.74 4.16
N LEU A 100 11.46 21.35 5.42
CA LEU A 100 12.13 20.21 6.04
C LEU A 100 11.86 18.91 5.26
N ILE A 101 10.61 18.64 4.91
CA ILE A 101 10.24 17.43 4.16
C ILE A 101 10.86 17.43 2.76
N ASN A 102 10.90 18.56 2.08
CA ASN A 102 11.55 18.67 0.78
C ASN A 102 13.06 18.45 0.90
N SER A 103 13.71 19.04 1.90
CA SER A 103 15.16 18.83 2.14
C SER A 103 15.51 17.36 2.41
N LEU A 104 14.67 16.63 3.16
CA LEU A 104 14.83 15.18 3.35
C LEU A 104 14.70 14.40 2.03
N LYS A 105 13.74 14.77 1.18
CA LYS A 105 13.54 14.13 -0.12
C LYS A 105 14.68 14.42 -1.09
N GLU A 106 15.13 15.67 -1.14
CA GLU A 106 16.27 16.10 -1.96
C GLU A 106 17.56 15.38 -1.54
N ALA A 107 17.83 15.29 -0.24
CA ALA A 107 18.98 14.54 0.28
C ALA A 107 18.93 13.05 -0.10
N ASN A 108 17.74 12.50 -0.34
CA ASN A 108 17.55 11.10 -0.72
C ASN A 108 17.53 10.86 -2.25
N GLU A 109 17.68 11.87 -3.11
CA GLU A 109 17.52 11.73 -4.57
C GLU A 109 18.49 10.71 -5.19
N GLU A 110 19.69 10.58 -4.65
CA GLU A 110 20.70 9.60 -5.10
C GLU A 110 20.33 8.14 -4.70
N ASN A 111 19.39 7.96 -3.78
CA ASN A 111 18.93 6.65 -3.35
C ASN A 111 17.79 6.13 -4.25
N LYS A 112 17.82 4.85 -4.56
CA LYS A 112 16.85 4.22 -5.48
C LYS A 112 15.45 4.10 -4.91
N ILE A 113 15.32 4.12 -3.58
CA ILE A 113 14.07 3.91 -2.85
C ILE A 113 13.66 5.22 -2.19
N PRO A 114 12.47 5.75 -2.50
CA PRO A 114 11.98 6.97 -1.86
C PRO A 114 11.75 6.77 -0.36
N LEU A 115 11.98 7.82 0.44
CA LEU A 115 11.72 7.80 1.87
C LEU A 115 10.22 7.75 2.18
N PHE A 116 9.85 6.97 3.18
CA PHE A 116 8.63 7.21 3.92
C PHE A 116 8.81 8.43 4.83
N ILE A 117 7.91 9.39 4.71
CA ILE A 117 7.84 10.55 5.61
C ILE A 117 6.51 10.45 6.36
N ALA A 118 6.61 10.11 7.63
CA ALA A 118 5.47 9.72 8.46
C ALA A 118 5.13 10.75 9.53
N VAL A 119 3.89 10.69 9.97
CA VAL A 119 3.35 11.49 11.08
C VAL A 119 2.28 10.69 11.83
N ASP A 120 2.04 11.04 13.12
CA ASP A 120 0.88 10.59 13.87
C ASP A 120 -0.18 11.70 13.83
N GLU A 121 -1.04 11.70 12.86
CA GLU A 121 -2.16 12.64 12.79
C GLU A 121 -3.48 11.90 12.98
N GLU A 122 -3.94 11.87 14.24
CA GLU A 122 -5.19 11.19 14.63
C GLU A 122 -6.37 12.18 14.76
N GLY A 123 -6.07 13.46 14.72
CA GLY A 123 -7.00 14.50 15.13
C GLY A 123 -7.08 14.67 16.67
N GLY A 124 -7.81 15.68 17.12
CA GLY A 124 -8.03 15.96 18.53
C GLY A 124 -6.75 16.23 19.31
N SER A 125 -6.49 15.45 20.36
CA SER A 125 -5.31 15.62 21.22
C SER A 125 -4.02 15.10 20.59
N VAL A 126 -4.11 14.21 19.65
CA VAL A 126 -2.96 13.65 18.91
C VAL A 126 -2.96 14.24 17.51
N SER A 127 -2.62 15.52 17.43
CA SER A 127 -2.43 16.25 16.18
C SER A 127 -1.05 16.89 16.16
N ARG A 128 -0.36 16.72 15.03
CA ARG A 128 0.95 17.30 14.77
C ARG A 128 0.87 18.48 13.82
N MET A 129 -0.30 18.68 13.20
CA MET A 129 -0.47 19.75 12.22
C MET A 129 -0.15 21.12 12.79
N PRO A 130 0.44 22.02 11.97
CA PRO A 130 0.64 23.42 12.30
C PRO A 130 -0.69 24.13 12.65
N GLU A 131 -0.60 25.25 13.34
CA GLU A 131 -1.80 25.97 13.79
C GLU A 131 -2.64 26.56 12.65
N GLU A 132 -2.06 26.71 11.48
CA GLU A 132 -2.72 27.18 10.26
C GLU A 132 -3.76 26.17 9.72
N PHE A 133 -3.64 24.88 10.13
CA PHE A 133 -4.55 23.84 9.69
C PHE A 133 -5.81 23.72 10.54
N ILE A 134 -6.87 23.21 9.94
CA ILE A 134 -8.13 22.97 10.65
C ILE A 134 -7.90 21.90 11.71
N LYS A 135 -8.32 22.19 12.94
CA LYS A 135 -8.31 21.23 14.03
C LYS A 135 -9.47 20.26 13.89
N LEU A 136 -9.16 19.00 13.80
CA LEU A 136 -10.13 17.92 13.61
C LEU A 136 -10.56 17.31 14.95
N PRO A 137 -11.75 16.72 15.02
CA PRO A 137 -12.23 16.05 16.23
C PRO A 137 -11.42 14.80 16.54
N THR A 138 -11.48 14.34 17.79
CA THR A 138 -10.91 13.03 18.17
C THR A 138 -11.67 11.89 17.50
N SER A 139 -11.03 10.76 17.25
CA SER A 139 -11.66 9.54 16.71
C SER A 139 -12.88 9.12 17.54
N ARG A 140 -12.81 9.25 18.87
CA ARG A 140 -13.94 9.01 19.78
C ARG A 140 -15.13 9.96 19.52
N ALA A 141 -14.87 11.22 19.20
CA ALA A 141 -15.93 12.18 18.89
C ALA A 141 -16.58 11.85 17.53
N VAL A 142 -15.77 11.47 16.54
CA VAL A 142 -16.25 10.99 15.23
C VAL A 142 -17.13 9.74 15.41
N GLY A 143 -16.68 8.75 16.18
CA GLY A 143 -17.45 7.53 16.44
C GLY A 143 -18.80 7.78 17.14
N LYS A 144 -18.90 8.80 18.00
CA LYS A 144 -20.18 9.18 18.64
C LYS A 144 -21.22 9.71 17.67
N VAL A 145 -20.81 10.26 16.52
CA VAL A 145 -21.74 10.71 15.46
C VAL A 145 -22.40 9.51 14.79
N ASN A 146 -21.74 8.36 14.80
CA ASN A 146 -22.21 7.09 14.23
C ASN A 146 -22.63 7.22 12.76
N SER A 147 -21.82 7.91 11.96
CA SER A 147 -21.98 8.11 10.52
C SER A 147 -20.71 7.72 9.79
N GLU A 148 -20.79 6.73 8.91
CA GLU A 148 -19.69 6.29 8.05
C GLU A 148 -19.25 7.44 7.10
N GLU A 149 -20.21 8.17 6.54
CA GLU A 149 -19.94 9.31 5.67
C GLU A 149 -19.14 10.39 6.42
N PHE A 150 -19.53 10.75 7.64
CA PHE A 150 -18.79 11.71 8.44
C PHE A 150 -17.37 11.22 8.79
N ALA A 151 -17.22 9.93 9.13
CA ALA A 151 -15.90 9.36 9.40
C ALA A 151 -15.01 9.39 8.15
N PHE A 152 -15.58 9.09 6.97
CA PHE A 152 -14.88 9.16 5.69
C PHE A 152 -14.42 10.59 5.37
N GLU A 153 -15.28 11.59 5.54
CA GLU A 153 -14.93 12.99 5.33
C GLU A 153 -13.79 13.47 6.24
N ILE A 154 -13.81 13.08 7.54
CA ILE A 154 -12.71 13.38 8.45
C ILE A 154 -11.42 12.72 7.98
N GLY A 155 -11.47 11.46 7.56
CA GLY A 155 -10.31 10.76 7.01
C GLY A 155 -9.73 11.44 5.76
N ASN A 156 -10.60 11.89 4.86
CA ASN A 156 -10.19 12.65 3.67
C ASN A 156 -9.47 13.95 4.04
N VAL A 157 -10.04 14.73 4.95
CA VAL A 157 -9.42 15.99 5.39
C VAL A 157 -8.06 15.74 6.03
N ILE A 158 -7.91 14.71 6.89
CA ILE A 158 -6.60 14.32 7.43
C ILE A 158 -5.63 14.00 6.29
N GLY A 159 -6.05 13.16 5.35
CA GLY A 159 -5.22 12.76 4.21
C GLY A 159 -4.77 13.96 3.36
N GLU A 160 -5.66 14.90 3.07
CA GLU A 160 -5.33 16.11 2.32
C GLU A 160 -4.37 17.03 3.09
N GLN A 161 -4.58 17.21 4.40
CA GLN A 161 -3.70 18.04 5.22
C GLN A 161 -2.27 17.49 5.26
N ILE A 162 -2.10 16.21 5.59
CA ILE A 162 -0.75 15.62 5.65
C ILE A 162 -0.06 15.59 4.29
N LYS A 163 -0.82 15.26 3.22
CA LYS A 163 -0.31 15.25 1.86
C LYS A 163 0.14 16.64 1.39
N SER A 164 -0.58 17.70 1.76
CA SER A 164 -0.22 19.08 1.39
C SER A 164 1.11 19.53 1.98
N LEU A 165 1.53 18.96 3.11
CA LEU A 165 2.85 19.19 3.73
C LEU A 165 3.94 18.26 3.18
N GLY A 166 3.57 17.30 2.33
CA GLY A 166 4.51 16.38 1.71
C GLY A 166 4.72 15.05 2.43
N PHE A 167 3.99 14.77 3.52
CA PHE A 167 3.94 13.44 4.13
C PHE A 167 3.35 12.41 3.17
N ASN A 168 3.80 11.17 3.27
CA ASN A 168 3.30 10.05 2.49
C ASN A 168 2.88 8.83 3.34
N MET A 169 2.96 8.95 4.66
CA MET A 169 2.54 7.92 5.61
C MET A 169 1.88 8.57 6.84
N ASN A 170 0.82 7.96 7.34
CA ASN A 170 0.17 8.34 8.60
C ASN A 170 0.01 7.09 9.48
N PHE A 171 0.46 7.15 10.74
CA PHE A 171 0.27 6.10 11.74
C PHE A 171 -1.06 6.24 12.49
N ALA A 172 -2.12 6.56 11.76
CA ALA A 172 -3.49 6.69 12.23
C ALA A 172 -4.47 6.05 11.24
N PRO A 173 -5.67 5.65 11.67
CA PRO A 173 -6.18 5.72 13.05
C PRO A 173 -5.60 4.62 13.96
N VAL A 174 -5.57 4.89 15.27
CA VAL A 174 -5.32 3.86 16.28
C VAL A 174 -6.55 2.96 16.40
N LEU A 175 -6.35 1.65 16.36
CA LEU A 175 -7.44 0.65 16.33
C LEU A 175 -7.66 -0.09 17.66
N ASP A 176 -6.90 0.25 18.70
CA ASP A 176 -7.08 -0.26 20.06
C ASP A 176 -8.25 0.47 20.72
N ILE A 177 -9.35 -0.22 20.86
CA ILE A 177 -10.58 0.32 21.46
C ILE A 177 -10.72 -0.19 22.92
#